data_7d3cf17b5a16a571e6834da000733b76
#
_entry.id   7d3cf17b5a16a571e6834da000733b76
#
_cell.length_a   1.000
_cell.length_b   1.000
_cell.length_c   1.000
_cell.angle_alpha   90.00
_cell.angle_beta   90.00
_cell.angle_gamma   90.00
#
_symmetry.space_group_name_H-M   'P 1'
#
loop_
_entity.id
_entity.type
_entity.pdbx_description
1 polymer ?
#
loop_
_entity_poly.entity_id
_entity_poly.type
_entity_poly.pdbx_seq_one_letter_code
_entity_poly.pdbx_strand_id
1 'polypeptide(L)'
;MTDAPASHRRRVFLALKWLVLLLVVGFLVRTFRTAWAETIAQDPSFSLARVHLGWLFLSGLCYFGSLLPMGLYWRRLNAAFGQKAGLLRTLAAYYVGHLGKYVPGKGLPVALRTALLKDTHSDATLIAASAFIETLLMMAVGAVIAAVLLVVLFPQYPRMALLAALLALGFGTPTLPPLTRRVLRRVHPAARRQEVETALQRYNWRLWGLGLLLETAGWCVMGFSLWCVIRALPLPTPIAGPLELWPRLTASVSLSTVTGFVTMMPGGLGVRELVLDQLLREPFGETFGHLSAILLRLVWLLAEILASIILYTGVRMQRRA
;
A
#
# COMPACT_ATOMS: atom_id res chain seq x y z
N MET A 1 -33.41 29.14 -6.97
CA MET A 1 -32.82 28.94 -8.28
C MET A 1 -31.32 29.16 -8.14
N THR A 2 -30.42 28.25 -8.31
CA THR A 2 -30.16 27.12 -9.17
C THR A 2 -29.09 26.22 -8.54
N ASP A 3 -29.43 25.07 -7.92
CA ASP A 3 -28.50 24.09 -7.34
C ASP A 3 -28.09 22.98 -8.35
N ALA A 4 -28.25 23.22 -9.64
CA ALA A 4 -28.06 22.22 -10.67
C ALA A 4 -26.60 21.82 -11.01
N PRO A 5 -25.54 22.66 -10.90
CA PRO A 5 -24.20 22.27 -11.36
C PRO A 5 -23.42 21.39 -10.37
N ALA A 6 -23.68 21.48 -9.06
CA ALA A 6 -22.93 20.71 -8.05
C ALA A 6 -23.31 19.22 -8.03
N SER A 7 -24.60 18.89 -8.27
CA SER A 7 -25.09 17.51 -8.28
C SER A 7 -24.61 16.73 -9.51
N HIS A 8 -24.54 17.37 -10.67
CA HIS A 8 -24.07 16.75 -11.93
C HIS A 8 -22.58 16.43 -11.86
N ARG A 9 -21.74 17.37 -11.42
CA ARG A 9 -20.29 17.14 -11.21
C ARG A 9 -20.02 16.00 -10.23
N ARG A 10 -20.78 15.89 -9.14
CA ARG A 10 -20.67 14.82 -8.15
C ARG A 10 -21.02 13.45 -8.76
N ARG A 11 -22.10 13.38 -9.59
CA ARG A 11 -22.50 12.13 -10.28
C ARG A 11 -21.45 11.71 -11.30
N VAL A 12 -20.95 12.62 -12.12
CA VAL A 12 -19.88 12.35 -13.10
C VAL A 12 -18.61 11.86 -12.40
N PHE A 13 -18.22 12.48 -11.31
CA PHE A 13 -17.04 12.04 -10.52
C PHE A 13 -17.23 10.66 -9.90
N LEU A 14 -18.41 10.34 -9.41
CA LEU A 14 -18.74 9.00 -8.91
C LEU A 14 -18.74 7.96 -10.03
N ALA A 15 -19.35 8.27 -11.17
CA ALA A 15 -19.34 7.39 -12.35
C ALA A 15 -17.92 7.11 -12.84
N LEU A 16 -17.08 8.15 -12.91
CA LEU A 16 -15.66 8.00 -13.28
C LEU A 16 -14.88 7.11 -12.31
N LYS A 17 -15.12 7.23 -11.01
CA LYS A 17 -14.51 6.35 -9.99
C LYS A 17 -14.89 4.89 -10.19
N TRP A 18 -16.17 4.60 -10.40
CA TRP A 18 -16.64 3.24 -10.65
C TRP A 18 -16.12 2.69 -11.96
N LEU A 19 -16.10 3.52 -13.02
CA LEU A 19 -15.54 3.14 -14.32
C LEU A 19 -14.07 2.73 -14.19
N VAL A 20 -13.26 3.54 -13.49
CA VAL A 20 -11.83 3.22 -13.28
C VAL A 20 -11.65 1.96 -12.43
N LEU A 21 -12.45 1.80 -11.37
CA LEU A 21 -12.40 0.56 -10.58
C LEU A 21 -12.73 -0.67 -11.43
N LEU A 22 -13.78 -0.58 -12.27
CA LEU A 22 -14.14 -1.65 -13.19
C LEU A 22 -13.05 -1.92 -14.22
N LEU A 23 -12.40 -0.88 -14.76
CA LEU A 23 -11.27 -1.04 -15.67
C LEU A 23 -10.08 -1.72 -14.99
N VAL A 24 -9.77 -1.36 -13.74
CA VAL A 24 -8.71 -2.01 -12.95
C VAL A 24 -9.03 -3.48 -12.70
N VAL A 25 -10.24 -3.77 -12.26
CA VAL A 25 -10.68 -5.16 -12.03
C VAL A 25 -10.70 -5.94 -13.35
N GLY A 26 -11.23 -5.36 -14.43
CA GLY A 26 -11.26 -5.97 -15.75
C GLY A 26 -9.86 -6.27 -16.28
N PHE A 27 -8.91 -5.32 -16.12
CA PHE A 27 -7.50 -5.54 -16.46
C PHE A 27 -6.90 -6.69 -15.67
N LEU A 28 -7.07 -6.72 -14.34
CA LEU A 28 -6.52 -7.79 -13.50
C LEU A 28 -7.12 -9.15 -13.86
N VAL A 29 -8.43 -9.23 -14.10
CA VAL A 29 -9.11 -10.47 -14.51
C VAL A 29 -8.61 -10.92 -15.89
N ARG A 30 -8.50 -10.02 -16.86
CA ARG A 30 -7.95 -10.33 -18.20
C ARG A 30 -6.53 -10.87 -18.07
N THR A 31 -5.66 -10.15 -17.37
CA THR A 31 -4.25 -10.53 -17.20
C THR A 31 -4.13 -11.87 -16.46
N PHE A 32 -4.98 -12.12 -15.46
CA PHE A 32 -5.07 -13.42 -14.78
C PHE A 32 -5.47 -14.53 -15.75
N ARG A 33 -6.50 -14.31 -16.57
CA ARG A 33 -6.93 -15.32 -17.57
C ARG A 33 -5.85 -15.64 -18.58
N THR A 34 -5.10 -14.63 -19.04
CA THR A 34 -3.97 -14.82 -19.98
C THR A 34 -2.86 -15.63 -19.31
N ALA A 35 -2.38 -15.21 -18.14
CA ALA A 35 -1.35 -15.93 -17.40
C ALA A 35 -1.77 -17.37 -17.04
N TRP A 36 -3.05 -17.56 -16.73
CA TRP A 36 -3.63 -18.86 -16.46
C TRP A 36 -3.60 -19.75 -17.70
N ALA A 37 -4.00 -19.23 -18.88
CA ALA A 37 -3.99 -19.95 -20.14
C ALA A 37 -2.56 -20.34 -20.55
N GLU A 38 -1.59 -19.44 -20.37
CA GLU A 38 -0.18 -19.70 -20.61
C GLU A 38 0.36 -20.80 -19.69
N THR A 39 -0.04 -20.78 -18.41
CA THR A 39 0.34 -21.82 -17.43
C THR A 39 -0.18 -23.20 -17.85
N ILE A 40 -1.44 -23.31 -18.25
CA ILE A 40 -2.03 -24.58 -18.71
C ILE A 40 -1.36 -25.04 -20.02
N ALA A 41 -1.01 -24.12 -20.93
CA ALA A 41 -0.33 -24.46 -22.17
C ALA A 41 1.08 -25.05 -21.94
N GLN A 42 1.79 -24.59 -20.90
CA GLN A 42 3.12 -25.08 -20.52
C GLN A 42 3.06 -26.34 -19.65
N ASP A 43 2.08 -26.43 -18.77
CA ASP A 43 1.82 -27.60 -17.92
C ASP A 43 0.32 -27.97 -17.95
N PRO A 44 -0.09 -28.89 -18.88
CA PRO A 44 -1.48 -29.32 -18.96
C PRO A 44 -2.01 -30.03 -17.72
N SER A 45 -1.12 -30.45 -16.80
CA SER A 45 -1.50 -31.05 -15.51
C SER A 45 -1.90 -29.98 -14.48
N PHE A 46 -1.64 -28.72 -14.76
CA PHE A 46 -1.98 -27.60 -13.89
C PHE A 46 -3.50 -27.35 -13.87
N SER A 47 -4.11 -27.37 -12.69
CA SER A 47 -5.54 -27.12 -12.54
C SER A 47 -5.82 -26.28 -11.29
N LEU A 48 -6.95 -25.54 -11.31
CA LEU A 48 -7.43 -24.77 -10.15
C LEU A 48 -7.66 -25.64 -8.91
N ALA A 49 -8.01 -26.91 -9.12
CA ALA A 49 -8.21 -27.85 -8.01
C ALA A 49 -6.94 -28.13 -7.22
N ARG A 50 -5.76 -27.89 -7.79
CA ARG A 50 -4.46 -28.02 -7.11
C ARG A 50 -4.02 -26.76 -6.37
N VAL A 51 -4.73 -25.64 -6.54
CA VAL A 51 -4.42 -24.40 -5.83
C VAL A 51 -4.95 -24.50 -4.38
N HIS A 52 -4.06 -24.34 -3.42
CA HIS A 52 -4.39 -24.40 -1.99
C HIS A 52 -5.00 -23.08 -1.50
N LEU A 53 -6.35 -22.99 -1.51
CA LEU A 53 -7.10 -21.79 -1.09
C LEU A 53 -6.77 -21.34 0.34
N GLY A 54 -6.42 -22.26 1.24
CA GLY A 54 -6.02 -21.92 2.61
C GLY A 54 -4.78 -21.00 2.66
N TRP A 55 -3.80 -21.21 1.78
CA TRP A 55 -2.64 -20.33 1.65
C TRP A 55 -2.99 -18.97 1.06
N LEU A 56 -3.93 -18.90 0.12
CA LEU A 56 -4.42 -17.60 -0.39
C LEU A 56 -5.16 -16.83 0.68
N PHE A 57 -5.99 -17.50 1.48
CA PHE A 57 -6.65 -16.89 2.62
C PHE A 57 -5.64 -16.36 3.64
N LEU A 58 -4.62 -17.17 3.99
CA LEU A 58 -3.54 -16.74 4.89
C LEU A 58 -2.76 -15.55 4.31
N SER A 59 -2.50 -15.53 2.99
CA SER A 59 -1.89 -14.38 2.32
C SER A 59 -2.72 -13.11 2.52
N GLY A 60 -4.04 -13.19 2.34
CA GLY A 60 -4.95 -12.07 2.58
C GLY A 60 -4.94 -11.59 4.03
N LEU A 61 -4.92 -12.53 5.01
CA LEU A 61 -4.78 -12.20 6.43
C LEU A 61 -3.43 -11.55 6.75
N CYS A 62 -2.34 -12.05 6.17
CA CYS A 62 -1.02 -11.44 6.32
C CYS A 62 -1.01 -10.02 5.74
N TYR A 63 -1.59 -9.81 4.57
CA TYR A 63 -1.69 -8.48 4.01
C TYR A 63 -2.55 -7.55 4.87
N PHE A 64 -3.71 -8.00 5.34
CA PHE A 64 -4.50 -7.26 6.32
C PHE A 64 -3.66 -6.90 7.56
N GLY A 65 -2.97 -7.89 8.13
CA GLY A 65 -2.11 -7.69 9.30
C GLY A 65 -0.94 -6.75 9.05
N SER A 66 -0.39 -6.70 7.83
CA SER A 66 0.72 -5.81 7.47
C SER A 66 0.36 -4.33 7.55
N LEU A 67 -0.88 -3.99 7.26
CA LEU A 67 -1.38 -2.61 7.32
C LEU A 67 -1.68 -2.13 8.75
N LEU A 68 -1.78 -3.02 9.73
CA LEU A 68 -2.06 -2.67 11.13
C LEU A 68 -0.93 -1.81 11.75
N PRO A 69 0.36 -2.23 11.74
CA PRO A 69 1.43 -1.41 12.30
C PRO A 69 1.54 -0.06 11.59
N MET A 70 1.36 -0.01 10.27
CA MET A 70 1.36 1.23 9.49
C MET A 70 0.20 2.16 9.90
N GLY A 71 -1.02 1.64 10.03
CA GLY A 71 -2.18 2.39 10.53
C GLY A 71 -2.03 2.86 11.99
N LEU A 72 -1.36 2.07 12.83
CA LEU A 72 -1.02 2.46 14.21
C LEU A 72 0.02 3.59 14.23
N TYR A 73 1.02 3.56 13.33
CA TYR A 73 1.93 4.68 13.16
C TYR A 73 1.18 5.95 12.74
N TRP A 74 0.32 5.86 11.73
CA TRP A 74 -0.48 7.02 11.31
C TRP A 74 -1.37 7.56 12.44
N ARG A 75 -1.93 6.69 13.28
CA ARG A 75 -2.65 7.12 14.48
C ARG A 75 -1.77 7.90 15.46
N ARG A 76 -0.53 7.43 15.70
CA ARG A 76 0.44 8.12 16.56
C ARG A 76 0.82 9.49 15.98
N LEU A 77 1.00 9.56 14.67
CA LEU A 77 1.31 10.79 13.96
C LEU A 77 0.16 11.80 14.05
N ASN A 78 -1.10 11.37 13.84
CA ASN A 78 -2.27 12.21 14.05
C ASN A 78 -2.35 12.73 15.49
N ALA A 79 -2.14 11.87 16.48
CA ALA A 79 -2.14 12.26 17.89
C ALA A 79 -1.05 13.30 18.22
N ALA A 80 0.14 13.17 17.63
CA ALA A 80 1.22 14.15 17.74
C ALA A 80 0.82 15.51 17.14
N PHE A 81 0.04 15.48 16.04
CA PHE A 81 -0.50 16.69 15.41
C PHE A 81 -1.79 17.21 16.08
N GLY A 82 -2.10 16.73 17.29
CA GLY A 82 -3.29 17.17 18.05
C GLY A 82 -4.62 16.60 17.54
N GLN A 83 -4.57 15.74 16.50
CA GLN A 83 -5.76 15.15 15.91
C GLN A 83 -6.10 13.82 16.62
N LYS A 84 -6.98 13.86 17.61
CA LYS A 84 -7.37 12.68 18.40
C LYS A 84 -8.55 11.97 17.75
N ALA A 85 -8.36 10.71 17.37
CA ALA A 85 -9.42 9.84 16.88
C ALA A 85 -9.34 8.46 17.53
N GLY A 86 -10.49 7.82 17.71
CA GLY A 86 -10.58 6.46 18.22
C GLY A 86 -9.86 5.47 17.31
N LEU A 87 -9.36 4.36 17.87
CA LEU A 87 -8.58 3.36 17.15
C LEU A 87 -9.35 2.82 15.94
N LEU A 88 -10.58 2.34 16.15
CA LEU A 88 -11.38 1.74 15.08
C LEU A 88 -11.64 2.74 13.94
N ARG A 89 -11.96 4.00 14.27
CA ARG A 89 -12.18 5.06 13.28
C ARG A 89 -10.91 5.37 12.48
N THR A 90 -9.75 5.39 13.14
CA THR A 90 -8.46 5.62 12.48
C THR A 90 -8.12 4.46 11.54
N LEU A 91 -8.24 3.22 12.01
CA LEU A 91 -8.00 2.05 11.17
C LEU A 91 -8.98 1.98 9.98
N ALA A 92 -10.27 2.21 10.22
CA ALA A 92 -11.26 2.27 9.13
C ALA A 92 -10.88 3.33 8.07
N ALA A 93 -10.46 4.53 8.50
CA ALA A 93 -10.00 5.58 7.59
C ALA A 93 -8.73 5.16 6.84
N TYR A 94 -7.82 4.43 7.51
CA TYR A 94 -6.59 3.94 6.93
C TYR A 94 -6.85 2.91 5.81
N TYR A 95 -7.62 1.86 6.10
CA TYR A 95 -7.93 0.79 5.14
C TYR A 95 -8.80 1.29 3.98
N VAL A 96 -9.86 2.07 4.26
CA VAL A 96 -10.67 2.68 3.19
C VAL A 96 -9.84 3.63 2.33
N GLY A 97 -8.90 4.36 2.94
CA GLY A 97 -7.96 5.22 2.23
C GLY A 97 -7.10 4.44 1.22
N HIS A 98 -6.72 3.19 1.53
CA HIS A 98 -5.94 2.34 0.64
C HIS A 98 -6.67 2.02 -0.68
N LEU A 99 -8.02 1.91 -0.67
CA LEU A 99 -8.79 1.74 -1.90
C LEU A 99 -8.67 2.95 -2.84
N GLY A 100 -8.32 4.12 -2.32
CA GLY A 100 -8.10 5.32 -3.12
C GLY A 100 -6.98 5.21 -4.14
N LYS A 101 -6.01 4.28 -3.95
CA LYS A 101 -4.90 4.06 -4.90
C LYS A 101 -5.34 3.50 -6.26
N TYR A 102 -6.52 2.87 -6.33
CA TYR A 102 -7.06 2.32 -7.57
C TYR A 102 -7.77 3.35 -8.44
N VAL A 103 -7.94 4.58 -7.96
CA VAL A 103 -8.52 5.68 -8.73
C VAL A 103 -7.41 6.61 -9.20
N PRO A 104 -7.48 7.14 -10.44
CA PRO A 104 -6.49 8.09 -10.92
C PRO A 104 -6.33 9.29 -10.00
N GLY A 105 -5.09 9.67 -9.75
CA GLY A 105 -4.77 10.80 -8.88
C GLY A 105 -4.37 10.36 -7.46
N LYS A 106 -3.10 10.61 -7.11
CA LYS A 106 -2.49 10.20 -5.82
C LYS A 106 -3.05 10.92 -4.59
N GLY A 107 -3.86 11.95 -4.78
CA GLY A 107 -4.48 12.69 -3.66
C GLY A 107 -5.69 11.98 -3.03
N LEU A 108 -6.31 11.02 -3.72
CA LEU A 108 -7.53 10.39 -3.22
C LEU A 108 -7.34 9.58 -1.92
N PRO A 109 -6.26 8.80 -1.73
CA PRO A 109 -6.00 8.13 -0.45
C PRO A 109 -5.94 9.12 0.72
N VAL A 110 -5.23 10.23 0.55
CA VAL A 110 -5.13 11.29 1.56
C VAL A 110 -6.50 11.95 1.79
N ALA A 111 -7.23 12.26 0.72
CA ALA A 111 -8.57 12.87 0.80
C ALA A 111 -9.57 11.96 1.53
N LEU A 112 -9.59 10.65 1.23
CA LEU A 112 -10.46 9.69 1.91
C LEU A 112 -10.12 9.54 3.39
N ARG A 113 -8.83 9.40 3.73
CA ARG A 113 -8.37 9.34 5.13
C ARG A 113 -8.78 10.60 5.89
N THR A 114 -8.57 11.78 5.28
CA THR A 114 -8.96 13.07 5.88
C THR A 114 -10.46 13.18 6.07
N ALA A 115 -11.25 12.86 5.06
CA ALA A 115 -12.71 12.97 5.11
C ALA A 115 -13.34 12.04 6.17
N LEU A 116 -12.79 10.83 6.35
CA LEU A 116 -13.30 9.86 7.33
C LEU A 116 -12.88 10.20 8.76
N LEU A 117 -11.74 10.85 8.93
CA LEU A 117 -11.21 11.20 10.25
C LEU A 117 -11.68 12.59 10.73
N LYS A 118 -11.99 13.49 9.79
CA LYS A 118 -12.42 14.87 10.11
C LYS A 118 -13.69 14.88 10.94
N ASP A 119 -13.69 15.72 11.99
CA ASP A 119 -14.86 16.10 12.79
C ASP A 119 -14.86 17.62 13.01
N THR A 120 -15.75 18.12 13.89
CA THR A 120 -15.90 19.55 14.17
C THR A 120 -14.68 20.19 14.85
N HIS A 121 -13.86 19.39 15.53
CA HIS A 121 -12.68 19.84 16.29
C HIS A 121 -11.35 19.50 15.62
N SER A 122 -11.38 18.87 14.45
CA SER A 122 -10.16 18.42 13.75
C SER A 122 -9.75 19.38 12.63
N ASP A 123 -8.44 19.52 12.44
CA ASP A 123 -7.86 20.25 11.32
C ASP A 123 -7.60 19.29 10.13
N ALA A 124 -8.38 19.47 9.06
CA ALA A 124 -8.26 18.66 7.85
C ALA A 124 -6.85 18.74 7.21
N THR A 125 -6.18 19.90 7.33
CA THR A 125 -4.84 20.10 6.75
C THR A 125 -3.79 19.30 7.51
N LEU A 126 -3.88 19.26 8.84
CA LEU A 126 -2.97 18.46 9.69
C LEU A 126 -3.20 16.96 9.49
N ILE A 127 -4.47 16.53 9.35
CA ILE A 127 -4.78 15.13 9.01
C ILE A 127 -4.21 14.77 7.63
N ALA A 128 -4.39 15.62 6.63
CA ALA A 128 -3.85 15.40 5.29
C ALA A 128 -2.32 15.38 5.30
N ALA A 129 -1.67 16.29 6.02
CA ALA A 129 -0.22 16.32 6.20
C ALA A 129 0.30 15.04 6.85
N SER A 130 -0.37 14.56 7.92
CA SER A 130 0.00 13.31 8.57
C SER A 130 -0.13 12.09 7.65
N ALA A 131 -1.18 12.03 6.85
CA ALA A 131 -1.38 10.96 5.87
C ALA A 131 -0.32 11.00 4.77
N PHE A 132 0.08 12.19 4.33
CA PHE A 132 1.13 12.36 3.33
C PHE A 132 2.51 11.96 3.86
N ILE A 133 2.86 12.39 5.08
CA ILE A 133 4.12 12.04 5.75
C ILE A 133 4.22 10.52 5.94
N GLU A 134 3.16 9.89 6.44
CA GLU A 134 3.12 8.44 6.61
C GLU A 134 3.31 7.73 5.27
N THR A 135 2.59 8.12 4.24
CA THR A 135 2.71 7.50 2.90
C THR A 135 4.12 7.65 2.32
N LEU A 136 4.75 8.82 2.47
CA LEU A 136 6.13 9.01 2.04
C LEU A 136 7.10 8.14 2.84
N LEU A 137 6.90 8.02 4.16
CA LEU A 137 7.75 7.18 5.01
C LEU A 137 7.58 5.69 4.66
N MET A 138 6.35 5.23 4.44
CA MET A 138 6.05 3.88 3.94
C MET A 138 6.83 3.59 2.66
N MET A 139 6.78 4.49 1.67
CA MET A 139 7.51 4.32 0.41
C MET A 139 9.03 4.37 0.62
N ALA A 140 9.53 5.26 1.47
CA ALA A 140 10.95 5.36 1.80
C ALA A 140 11.48 4.07 2.42
N VAL A 141 10.78 3.54 3.42
CA VAL A 141 11.16 2.28 4.11
C VAL A 141 11.14 1.11 3.14
N GLY A 142 10.09 0.99 2.31
CA GLY A 142 10.03 -0.05 1.27
C GLY A 142 11.19 0.05 0.29
N ALA A 143 11.56 1.27 -0.13
CA ALA A 143 12.68 1.51 -1.02
C ALA A 143 14.04 1.18 -0.37
N VAL A 144 14.23 1.50 0.93
CA VAL A 144 15.44 1.12 1.69
C VAL A 144 15.56 -0.40 1.78
N ILE A 145 14.48 -1.09 2.16
CA ILE A 145 14.44 -2.55 2.24
C ILE A 145 14.80 -3.17 0.88
N ALA A 146 14.17 -2.67 -0.19
CA ALA A 146 14.47 -3.13 -1.55
C ALA A 146 15.93 -2.89 -1.92
N ALA A 147 16.47 -1.68 -1.69
CA ALA A 147 17.84 -1.34 -2.02
C ALA A 147 18.85 -2.25 -1.32
N VAL A 148 18.71 -2.43 0.01
CA VAL A 148 19.64 -3.26 0.82
C VAL A 148 19.57 -4.73 0.39
N LEU A 149 18.37 -5.28 0.28
CA LEU A 149 18.19 -6.69 -0.04
C LEU A 149 18.52 -7.01 -1.51
N LEU A 150 18.31 -6.07 -2.45
CA LEU A 150 18.70 -6.27 -3.83
C LEU A 150 20.23 -6.33 -4.01
N VAL A 151 20.98 -5.48 -3.31
CA VAL A 151 22.44 -5.52 -3.36
C VAL A 151 22.98 -6.88 -2.92
N VAL A 152 22.37 -7.50 -1.90
CA VAL A 152 22.85 -8.75 -1.31
C VAL A 152 22.32 -9.98 -2.03
N LEU A 153 21.02 -9.97 -2.38
CA LEU A 153 20.30 -11.17 -2.85
C LEU A 153 20.11 -11.23 -4.37
N PHE A 154 20.28 -10.10 -5.07
CA PHE A 154 20.06 -9.98 -6.52
C PHE A 154 21.18 -9.17 -7.18
N PRO A 155 22.47 -9.60 -7.05
CA PRO A 155 23.62 -8.85 -7.55
C PRO A 155 23.58 -8.64 -9.08
N GLN A 156 22.81 -9.46 -9.80
CA GLN A 156 22.58 -9.35 -11.25
C GLN A 156 21.70 -8.15 -11.64
N TYR A 157 21.00 -7.49 -10.69
CA TYR A 157 20.15 -6.34 -10.94
C TYR A 157 20.63 -5.02 -10.30
N PRO A 158 21.88 -4.57 -10.55
CA PRO A 158 22.44 -3.39 -9.87
C PRO A 158 21.66 -2.09 -10.18
N ARG A 159 21.05 -2.01 -11.39
CA ARG A 159 20.22 -0.85 -11.76
C ARG A 159 18.94 -0.77 -10.93
N MET A 160 18.34 -1.91 -10.58
CA MET A 160 17.16 -1.93 -9.70
C MET A 160 17.53 -1.53 -8.27
N ALA A 161 18.67 -1.97 -7.76
CA ALA A 161 19.17 -1.57 -6.46
C ALA A 161 19.47 -0.05 -6.41
N LEU A 162 20.10 0.50 -7.46
CA LEU A 162 20.33 1.94 -7.58
C LEU A 162 19.01 2.73 -7.64
N LEU A 163 18.04 2.27 -8.44
CA LEU A 163 16.70 2.89 -8.49
C LEU A 163 16.05 2.90 -7.11
N ALA A 164 16.08 1.77 -6.40
CA ALA A 164 15.54 1.68 -5.04
C ALA A 164 16.23 2.67 -4.09
N ALA A 165 17.55 2.80 -4.15
CA ALA A 165 18.30 3.76 -3.34
C ALA A 165 17.92 5.21 -3.64
N LEU A 166 17.78 5.57 -4.91
CA LEU A 166 17.34 6.91 -5.33
C LEU A 166 15.90 7.20 -4.86
N LEU A 167 15.00 6.22 -4.94
CA LEU A 167 13.63 6.34 -4.44
C LEU A 167 13.60 6.45 -2.90
N ALA A 168 14.48 5.72 -2.20
CA ALA A 168 14.62 5.84 -0.75
C ALA A 168 15.04 7.25 -0.33
N LEU A 169 15.99 7.84 -1.03
CA LEU A 169 16.41 9.23 -0.81
C LEU A 169 15.28 10.21 -1.15
N GLY A 170 14.63 10.05 -2.30
CA GLY A 170 13.56 10.94 -2.75
C GLY A 170 12.35 10.95 -1.82
N PHE A 171 11.89 9.79 -1.37
CA PHE A 171 10.77 9.68 -0.42
C PHE A 171 11.17 9.93 1.02
N GLY A 172 12.37 9.50 1.43
CA GLY A 172 12.83 9.59 2.82
C GLY A 172 13.18 11.00 3.24
N THR A 173 13.87 11.74 2.38
CA THR A 173 14.33 13.10 2.70
C THR A 173 13.21 14.03 3.17
N PRO A 174 12.03 14.12 2.50
CA PRO A 174 10.95 14.98 2.97
C PRO A 174 10.35 14.58 4.33
N THR A 175 10.53 13.31 4.75
CA THR A 175 9.99 12.82 6.03
C THR A 175 10.90 13.12 7.22
N LEU A 176 12.14 13.55 6.98
CA LEU A 176 13.06 13.90 8.07
C LEU A 176 12.47 15.04 8.92
N PRO A 177 12.46 14.93 10.27
CA PRO A 177 11.79 15.92 11.13
C PRO A 177 12.17 17.37 10.85
N PRO A 178 13.45 17.75 10.63
CA PRO A 178 13.79 19.14 10.34
C PRO A 178 13.22 19.64 9.00
N LEU A 179 13.19 18.78 7.97
CA LEU A 179 12.69 19.15 6.66
C LEU A 179 11.16 19.23 6.63
N THR A 180 10.50 18.21 7.21
CA THR A 180 9.03 18.21 7.37
C THR A 180 8.57 19.47 8.10
N ARG A 181 9.24 19.86 9.21
CA ARG A 181 8.94 21.10 9.94
C ARG A 181 9.09 22.34 9.07
N ARG A 182 10.16 22.42 8.26
CA ARG A 182 10.39 23.56 7.36
C ARG A 182 9.29 23.67 6.31
N VAL A 183 8.89 22.55 5.70
CA VAL A 183 7.82 22.52 4.68
C VAL A 183 6.48 22.92 5.29
N LEU A 184 6.07 22.32 6.40
CA LEU A 184 4.79 22.60 7.04
C LEU A 184 4.67 24.06 7.51
N ARG A 185 5.75 24.66 8.01
CA ARG A 185 5.78 26.11 8.34
C ARG A 185 5.51 27.01 7.14
N ARG A 186 5.92 26.61 5.93
CA ARG A 186 5.72 27.41 4.72
C ARG A 186 4.32 27.28 4.13
N VAL A 187 3.72 26.11 4.29
CA VAL A 187 2.41 25.77 3.67
C VAL A 187 1.23 26.26 4.50
N HIS A 188 1.40 26.37 5.84
CA HIS A 188 0.30 26.76 6.72
C HIS A 188 0.13 28.29 6.83
N PRO A 189 -1.15 28.78 6.82
CA PRO A 189 -1.45 30.19 7.01
C PRO A 189 -0.95 30.70 8.38
N ALA A 190 -0.55 31.97 8.42
CA ALA A 190 -0.02 32.63 9.61
C ALA A 190 -0.99 32.60 10.83
N ALA A 191 -2.29 32.57 10.57
CA ALA A 191 -3.35 32.55 11.59
C ALA A 191 -3.35 31.30 12.50
N ARG A 192 -2.74 30.18 12.09
CA ARG A 192 -2.69 28.93 12.86
C ARG A 192 -1.27 28.50 13.24
N ARG A 193 -0.33 29.43 13.25
CA ARG A 193 1.09 29.13 13.53
C ARG A 193 1.32 28.40 14.85
N GLN A 194 0.58 28.75 15.91
CA GLN A 194 0.80 28.17 17.23
C GLN A 194 0.41 26.69 17.31
N GLU A 195 -0.73 26.31 16.69
CA GLU A 195 -1.17 24.90 16.61
C GLU A 195 -0.20 24.05 15.80
N VAL A 196 0.22 24.58 14.66
CA VAL A 196 1.20 23.93 13.77
C VAL A 196 2.56 23.81 14.47
N GLU A 197 3.04 24.83 15.17
CA GLU A 197 4.32 24.77 15.88
C GLU A 197 4.32 23.72 16.98
N THR A 198 3.22 23.61 17.75
CA THR A 198 3.05 22.55 18.74
C THR A 198 3.07 21.15 18.10
N ALA A 199 2.37 20.96 16.97
CA ALA A 199 2.38 19.72 16.21
C ALA A 199 3.79 19.38 15.68
N LEU A 200 4.49 20.39 15.17
CA LEU A 200 5.84 20.24 14.64
C LEU A 200 6.88 19.87 15.71
N GLN A 201 6.76 20.40 16.93
CA GLN A 201 7.64 20.03 18.03
C GLN A 201 7.48 18.55 18.44
N ARG A 202 6.27 18.02 18.36
CA ARG A 202 5.97 16.62 18.67
C ARG A 202 6.42 15.64 17.57
N TYR A 203 6.55 16.10 16.32
CA TYR A 203 7.15 15.30 15.24
C TYR A 203 8.68 15.36 15.39
N ASN A 204 9.22 14.41 16.11
CA ASN A 204 10.63 14.29 16.47
C ASN A 204 11.26 12.97 15.99
N TRP A 205 12.55 12.81 16.21
CA TRP A 205 13.29 11.62 15.81
C TRP A 205 12.78 10.32 16.43
N ARG A 206 12.22 10.37 17.66
CA ARG A 206 11.62 9.19 18.30
C ARG A 206 10.35 8.74 17.57
N LEU A 207 9.48 9.67 17.21
CA LEU A 207 8.26 9.36 16.46
C LEU A 207 8.61 8.90 15.03
N TRP A 208 9.61 9.53 14.39
CA TRP A 208 10.10 9.13 13.09
C TRP A 208 10.72 7.72 13.13
N GLY A 209 11.57 7.42 14.12
CA GLY A 209 12.14 6.08 14.33
C GLY A 209 11.10 5.01 14.62
N LEU A 210 10.05 5.33 15.39
CA LEU A 210 8.89 4.45 15.57
C LEU A 210 8.21 4.16 14.22
N GLY A 211 8.11 5.17 13.35
CA GLY A 211 7.59 5.01 11.99
C GLY A 211 8.44 4.02 11.20
N LEU A 212 9.77 4.19 11.18
CA LEU A 212 10.68 3.24 10.51
C LEU A 212 10.44 1.80 10.98
N LEU A 213 10.31 1.58 12.28
CA LEU A 213 10.10 0.26 12.86
C LEU A 213 8.76 -0.35 12.42
N LEU A 214 7.66 0.42 12.54
CA LEU A 214 6.31 -0.08 12.24
C LEU A 214 6.10 -0.28 10.74
N GLU A 215 6.66 0.59 9.89
CA GLU A 215 6.64 0.42 8.44
C GLU A 215 7.46 -0.81 8.01
N THR A 216 8.66 -1.00 8.58
CA THR A 216 9.48 -2.18 8.33
C THR A 216 8.74 -3.47 8.69
N ALA A 217 8.10 -3.51 9.86
CA ALA A 217 7.28 -4.66 10.26
C ALA A 217 6.18 -4.95 9.24
N GLY A 218 5.47 -3.92 8.77
CA GLY A 218 4.45 -4.06 7.72
C GLY A 218 5.02 -4.64 6.42
N TRP A 219 6.15 -4.12 5.93
CA TRP A 219 6.81 -4.63 4.72
C TRP A 219 7.25 -6.08 4.84
N CYS A 220 7.81 -6.47 5.99
CA CYS A 220 8.19 -7.85 6.27
C CYS A 220 6.99 -8.80 6.19
N VAL A 221 5.84 -8.43 6.76
CA VAL A 221 4.61 -9.22 6.69
C VAL A 221 4.04 -9.25 5.26
N MET A 222 4.19 -8.17 4.46
CA MET A 222 3.82 -8.18 3.04
C MET A 222 4.68 -9.18 2.24
N GLY A 223 5.98 -9.29 2.52
CA GLY A 223 6.84 -10.30 1.93
C GLY A 223 6.38 -11.73 2.27
N PHE A 224 5.95 -11.96 3.52
CA PHE A 224 5.39 -13.24 3.92
C PHE A 224 4.03 -13.53 3.24
N SER A 225 3.21 -12.50 3.00
CA SER A 225 1.98 -12.64 2.20
C SER A 225 2.28 -13.18 0.79
N LEU A 226 3.33 -12.68 0.12
CA LEU A 226 3.75 -13.22 -1.17
C LEU A 226 4.23 -14.68 -1.05
N TRP A 227 4.97 -15.02 0.00
CA TRP A 227 5.37 -16.40 0.24
C TRP A 227 4.15 -17.32 0.34
N CYS A 228 3.08 -16.91 1.02
CA CYS A 228 1.83 -17.66 1.07
C CYS A 228 1.19 -17.85 -0.31
N VAL A 229 1.24 -16.83 -1.19
CA VAL A 229 0.75 -16.97 -2.57
C VAL A 229 1.54 -18.03 -3.33
N ILE A 230 2.86 -18.02 -3.21
CA ILE A 230 3.74 -19.00 -3.87
C ILE A 230 3.44 -20.41 -3.35
N ARG A 231 3.24 -20.56 -2.03
CA ARG A 231 2.84 -21.84 -1.40
C ARG A 231 1.46 -22.34 -1.82
N ALA A 232 0.60 -21.46 -2.30
CA ALA A 232 -0.71 -21.83 -2.81
C ALA A 232 -0.65 -22.51 -4.18
N LEU A 233 0.41 -22.27 -4.95
CA LEU A 233 0.57 -22.79 -6.31
C LEU A 233 1.21 -24.18 -6.29
N PRO A 234 0.80 -25.11 -7.18
CA PRO A 234 1.41 -26.42 -7.35
C PRO A 234 2.70 -26.31 -8.17
N LEU A 235 3.76 -25.80 -7.54
CA LEU A 235 5.06 -25.63 -8.19
C LEU A 235 5.72 -27.00 -8.49
N PRO A 236 6.42 -27.14 -9.61
CA PRO A 236 7.05 -28.39 -10.02
C PRO A 236 8.25 -28.77 -9.15
N THR A 237 8.85 -27.79 -8.48
CA THR A 237 10.02 -27.99 -7.60
C THR A 237 9.68 -27.72 -6.15
N PRO A 238 10.34 -28.41 -5.19
CA PRO A 238 10.19 -28.10 -3.78
C PRO A 238 10.51 -26.62 -3.51
N ILE A 239 9.63 -25.94 -2.80
CA ILE A 239 9.84 -24.55 -2.44
C ILE A 239 10.79 -24.49 -1.25
N ALA A 240 11.84 -23.66 -1.34
CA ALA A 240 12.73 -23.37 -0.23
C ALA A 240 11.95 -22.84 1.00
N GLY A 241 12.51 -23.03 2.18
CA GLY A 241 11.87 -22.64 3.44
C GLY A 241 11.55 -21.14 3.50
N PRO A 242 10.61 -20.73 4.39
CA PRO A 242 10.22 -19.32 4.49
C PRO A 242 11.41 -18.42 4.87
N LEU A 243 12.33 -18.89 5.70
CA LEU A 243 13.49 -18.11 6.13
C LEU A 243 14.46 -17.79 4.99
N GLU A 244 14.57 -18.66 4.00
CA GLU A 244 15.44 -18.47 2.84
C GLU A 244 14.82 -17.52 1.81
N LEU A 245 13.53 -17.71 1.49
CA LEU A 245 12.83 -16.95 0.46
C LEU A 245 12.28 -15.63 0.96
N TRP A 246 11.90 -15.51 2.21
CA TRP A 246 11.24 -14.34 2.76
C TRP A 246 11.98 -13.02 2.49
N PRO A 247 13.30 -12.89 2.70
CA PRO A 247 14.00 -11.64 2.37
C PRO A 247 13.92 -11.31 0.87
N ARG A 248 14.06 -12.31 -0.02
CA ARG A 248 13.93 -12.12 -1.47
C ARG A 248 12.53 -11.63 -1.85
N LEU A 249 11.50 -12.26 -1.29
CA LEU A 249 10.10 -11.89 -1.54
C LEU A 249 9.75 -10.52 -0.94
N THR A 250 10.32 -10.18 0.20
CA THR A 250 10.16 -8.84 0.80
C THR A 250 10.78 -7.77 -0.09
N ALA A 251 11.98 -7.99 -0.63
CA ALA A 251 12.61 -7.09 -1.60
C ALA A 251 11.75 -6.91 -2.85
N SER A 252 11.24 -8.02 -3.39
CA SER A 252 10.43 -8.03 -4.61
C SER A 252 9.11 -7.26 -4.43
N VAL A 253 8.39 -7.51 -3.34
CA VAL A 253 7.15 -6.77 -3.01
C VAL A 253 7.43 -5.30 -2.77
N SER A 254 8.49 -4.98 -2.04
CA SER A 254 8.86 -3.60 -1.71
C SER A 254 9.20 -2.82 -2.98
N LEU A 255 10.11 -3.33 -3.82
CA LEU A 255 10.47 -2.63 -5.06
C LEU A 255 9.28 -2.45 -5.99
N SER A 256 8.51 -3.52 -6.23
CA SER A 256 7.35 -3.48 -7.14
C SER A 256 6.31 -2.47 -6.67
N THR A 257 6.07 -2.39 -5.35
CA THR A 257 5.10 -1.45 -4.79
C THR A 257 5.58 -0.01 -4.87
N VAL A 258 6.84 0.25 -4.53
CA VAL A 258 7.42 1.60 -4.56
C VAL A 258 7.53 2.12 -6.00
N THR A 259 7.97 1.30 -6.96
CA THR A 259 8.02 1.67 -8.37
C THR A 259 6.62 1.91 -8.93
N GLY A 260 5.66 1.06 -8.61
CA GLY A 260 4.26 1.26 -8.97
C GLY A 260 3.65 2.52 -8.35
N PHE A 261 4.12 2.94 -7.16
CA PHE A 261 3.69 4.21 -6.57
C PHE A 261 4.21 5.42 -7.34
N VAL A 262 5.40 5.38 -7.92
CA VAL A 262 5.96 6.50 -8.71
C VAL A 262 5.16 6.71 -9.98
N THR A 263 4.67 5.65 -10.59
CA THR A 263 3.86 5.74 -11.80
C THR A 263 2.51 6.39 -11.51
N MET A 264 1.98 7.14 -12.47
CA MET A 264 0.65 7.75 -12.35
C MET A 264 -0.48 6.74 -12.62
N MET A 265 -0.14 5.48 -12.86
CA MET A 265 -1.11 4.44 -13.14
C MET A 265 -1.93 4.07 -11.89
N PRO A 266 -3.25 3.85 -12.01
CA PRO A 266 -4.10 3.42 -10.90
C PRO A 266 -3.58 2.13 -10.27
N GLY A 267 -3.30 2.18 -8.96
CA GLY A 267 -2.71 1.05 -8.24
C GLY A 267 -1.34 0.56 -8.74
N GLY A 268 -0.66 1.34 -9.60
CA GLY A 268 0.62 0.95 -10.20
C GLY A 268 0.48 -0.17 -11.25
N LEU A 269 -0.68 -0.26 -11.92
CA LEU A 269 -0.97 -1.28 -12.94
C LEU A 269 0.14 -1.37 -13.99
N GLY A 270 0.50 -2.58 -14.37
CA GLY A 270 1.55 -2.90 -15.32
C GLY A 270 2.94 -2.88 -14.67
N VAL A 271 3.35 -1.78 -14.06
CA VAL A 271 4.72 -1.64 -13.51
C VAL A 271 4.95 -2.54 -12.29
N ARG A 272 3.96 -2.65 -11.40
CA ARG A 272 4.09 -3.56 -10.24
C ARG A 272 4.23 -5.00 -10.67
N GLU A 273 3.42 -5.42 -11.62
CA GLU A 273 3.43 -6.77 -12.17
C GLU A 273 4.75 -7.05 -12.88
N LEU A 274 5.23 -6.14 -13.73
CA LEU A 274 6.49 -6.28 -14.45
C LEU A 274 7.70 -6.41 -13.51
N VAL A 275 7.80 -5.55 -12.50
CA VAL A 275 8.92 -5.59 -11.55
C VAL A 275 8.86 -6.85 -10.69
N LEU A 276 7.66 -7.25 -10.25
CA LEU A 276 7.49 -8.44 -9.43
C LEU A 276 7.79 -9.72 -10.25
N ASP A 277 7.25 -9.80 -11.47
CA ASP A 277 7.53 -10.88 -12.40
C ASP A 277 9.04 -11.04 -12.69
N GLN A 278 9.73 -9.94 -12.99
CA GLN A 278 11.18 -9.94 -13.24
C GLN A 278 11.98 -10.51 -12.07
N LEU A 279 11.61 -10.21 -10.82
CA LEU A 279 12.31 -10.69 -9.63
C LEU A 279 11.90 -12.10 -9.21
N LEU A 280 10.72 -12.58 -9.62
CA LEU A 280 10.23 -13.92 -9.33
C LEU A 280 10.57 -14.93 -10.44
N ARG A 281 10.89 -14.45 -11.65
CA ARG A 281 11.18 -15.30 -12.81
C ARG A 281 12.37 -16.22 -12.54
N GLU A 282 13.44 -15.71 -11.94
CA GLU A 282 14.65 -16.50 -11.70
C GLU A 282 14.44 -17.65 -10.70
N PRO A 283 13.81 -17.46 -9.53
CA PRO A 283 13.60 -18.55 -8.58
C PRO A 283 12.43 -19.49 -8.93
N PHE A 284 11.44 -19.05 -9.73
CA PHE A 284 10.21 -19.83 -9.94
C PHE A 284 9.87 -20.10 -11.40
N GLY A 285 10.65 -19.57 -12.35
CA GLY A 285 10.33 -19.60 -13.78
C GLY A 285 9.35 -18.49 -14.18
N GLU A 286 9.31 -18.21 -15.48
CA GLU A 286 8.56 -17.10 -16.07
C GLU A 286 7.06 -17.17 -15.76
N THR A 287 6.47 -18.32 -16.01
CA THR A 287 5.02 -18.53 -15.88
C THR A 287 4.54 -18.42 -14.44
N PHE A 288 5.24 -19.08 -13.51
CA PHE A 288 4.86 -19.05 -12.08
C PHE A 288 5.18 -17.69 -11.43
N GLY A 289 6.24 -17.01 -11.86
CA GLY A 289 6.54 -15.65 -11.46
C GLY A 289 5.40 -14.69 -11.81
N HIS A 290 4.97 -14.74 -13.08
CA HIS A 290 3.88 -13.91 -13.58
C HIS A 290 2.54 -14.22 -12.90
N LEU A 291 2.18 -15.50 -12.78
CA LEU A 291 0.95 -15.93 -12.10
C LEU A 291 0.93 -15.51 -10.62
N SER A 292 2.06 -15.65 -9.91
CA SER A 292 2.19 -15.22 -8.51
C SER A 292 1.99 -13.70 -8.35
N ALA A 293 2.54 -12.91 -9.26
CA ALA A 293 2.40 -11.45 -9.24
C ALA A 293 0.94 -11.01 -9.36
N ILE A 294 0.21 -11.62 -10.29
CA ILE A 294 -1.21 -11.29 -10.51
C ILE A 294 -2.08 -11.80 -9.36
N LEU A 295 -1.84 -13.03 -8.91
CA LEU A 295 -2.62 -13.65 -7.83
C LEU A 295 -2.47 -12.86 -6.52
N LEU A 296 -1.24 -12.40 -6.20
CA LEU A 296 -1.00 -11.51 -5.07
C LEU A 296 -1.87 -10.25 -5.13
N ARG A 297 -1.97 -9.64 -6.32
CA ARG A 297 -2.77 -8.43 -6.53
C ARG A 297 -4.26 -8.67 -6.30
N LEU A 298 -4.78 -9.79 -6.77
CA LEU A 298 -6.18 -10.17 -6.56
C LEU A 298 -6.47 -10.42 -5.08
N VAL A 299 -5.60 -11.16 -4.40
CA VAL A 299 -5.72 -11.43 -2.96
C VAL A 299 -5.70 -10.12 -2.16
N TRP A 300 -4.77 -9.22 -2.47
CA TRP A 300 -4.66 -7.93 -1.78
C TRP A 300 -5.87 -7.03 -2.01
N LEU A 301 -6.36 -6.95 -3.25
CA LEU A 301 -7.57 -6.20 -3.57
C LEU A 301 -8.78 -6.71 -2.80
N LEU A 302 -8.97 -8.04 -2.76
CA LEU A 302 -10.06 -8.66 -1.99
C LEU A 302 -9.93 -8.38 -0.49
N ALA A 303 -8.72 -8.52 0.06
CA ALA A 303 -8.45 -8.22 1.47
C ALA A 303 -8.74 -6.76 1.82
N GLU A 304 -8.36 -5.81 0.96
CA GLU A 304 -8.65 -4.37 1.15
C GLU A 304 -10.15 -4.07 1.12
N ILE A 305 -10.88 -4.66 0.17
CA ILE A 305 -12.33 -4.49 0.07
C ILE A 305 -13.01 -5.03 1.33
N LEU A 306 -12.71 -6.28 1.72
CA LEU A 306 -13.30 -6.92 2.89
C LEU A 306 -12.97 -6.16 4.19
N ALA A 307 -11.70 -5.80 4.38
CA ALA A 307 -11.26 -5.03 5.53
C ALA A 307 -11.97 -3.66 5.62
N SER A 308 -12.09 -2.98 4.47
CA SER A 308 -12.76 -1.68 4.41
C SER A 308 -14.26 -1.81 4.75
N ILE A 309 -14.93 -2.83 4.28
CA ILE A 309 -16.35 -3.08 4.59
C ILE A 309 -16.51 -3.36 6.09
N ILE A 310 -15.71 -4.28 6.65
CA ILE A 310 -15.81 -4.69 8.06
C ILE A 310 -15.55 -3.50 8.99
N LEU A 311 -14.44 -2.79 8.78
CA LEU A 311 -14.06 -1.68 9.66
C LEU A 311 -15.02 -0.48 9.52
N TYR A 312 -15.47 -0.17 8.30
CA TYR A 312 -16.40 0.93 8.08
C TYR A 312 -17.79 0.65 8.67
N THR A 313 -18.29 -0.57 8.55
CA THR A 313 -19.55 -0.98 9.20
C THR A 313 -19.43 -0.96 10.71
N GLY A 314 -18.31 -1.43 11.27
CA GLY A 314 -18.03 -1.35 12.71
C GLY A 314 -18.07 0.09 13.25
N VAL A 315 -17.48 1.05 12.53
CA VAL A 315 -17.54 2.49 12.89
C VAL A 315 -18.99 3.01 12.85
N ARG A 316 -19.78 2.59 11.85
CA ARG A 316 -21.19 3.00 11.76
C ARG A 316 -22.05 2.47 12.91
N MET A 317 -21.80 1.24 13.32
CA MET A 317 -22.52 0.63 14.45
C MET A 317 -22.21 1.34 15.76
N GLN A 318 -20.94 1.68 16.04
CA GLN A 318 -20.55 2.45 17.22
C GLN A 318 -21.16 3.85 17.30
N ARG A 319 -21.53 4.48 16.17
CA ARG A 319 -22.18 5.78 16.14
C ARG A 319 -23.70 5.73 16.40
N ARG A 320 -24.27 4.53 16.29
CA ARG A 320 -25.73 4.32 16.49
C ARG A 320 -26.05 3.80 17.90
N ALA A 321 -25.07 3.18 18.56
CA ALA A 321 -25.12 2.80 19.96
C ALA A 321 -24.70 3.97 20.87
#